data_73e29e5da23fe3ba2e1a09f3276573eb
#
_entry.id   73e29e5da23fe3ba2e1a09f3276573eb
#
_cell.length_a   1.000
_cell.length_b   1.000
_cell.length_c   1.000
_cell.angle_alpha   90.00
_cell.angle_beta   90.00
_cell.angle_gamma   90.00
#
_symmetry.space_group_name_H-M   'P 1'
#
loop_
_entity.id
_entity.type
_entity.pdbx_description
1 polymer ?
#
loop_
_entity_poly.entity_id
_entity_poly.type
_entity_poly.pdbx_seq_one_letter_code
_entity_poly.pdbx_strand_id
1 'polypeptide(L)' 'MGRAFPIMLLLALAACESTNSSDWTGGATTPFKQAERSCGDLLQSVKLEADRRDFFVGCMGALGWTPKPGASIEL' A
#
# COMPACT_ATOMS: atom_id res chain seq x y z
N MET A 1 -32.44 17.72 8.91
CA MET A 1 -32.36 17.06 7.81
C MET A 1 -31.11 16.33 7.56
N GLY A 2 -30.78 15.33 7.49
CA GLY A 2 -29.64 14.51 7.47
C GLY A 2 -28.92 14.47 6.15
N ARG A 3 -28.52 15.59 5.67
CA ARG A 3 -27.82 15.59 4.40
C ARG A 3 -26.35 15.30 4.52
N ALA A 4 -25.79 15.35 5.70
CA ALA A 4 -24.36 15.21 5.89
C ALA A 4 -23.90 13.76 5.93
N PHE A 5 -24.79 12.81 5.94
CA PHE A 5 -24.43 11.42 6.13
C PHE A 5 -23.53 10.86 5.06
N PRO A 6 -23.79 11.13 3.79
CA PRO A 6 -22.94 10.55 2.74
C PRO A 6 -21.48 10.93 2.87
N ILE A 7 -21.23 12.08 3.45
CA ILE A 7 -19.85 12.53 3.59
C ILE A 7 -19.08 11.66 4.56
N MET A 8 -19.75 11.20 5.58
CA MET A 8 -19.10 10.35 6.57
C MET A 8 -18.64 9.03 5.97
N LEU A 9 -19.40 8.50 5.02
CA LEU A 9 -19.03 7.27 4.38
C LEU A 9 -17.74 7.40 3.58
N LEU A 10 -17.55 8.55 2.97
CA LEU A 10 -16.33 8.77 2.21
C LEU A 10 -15.11 8.76 3.09
N LEU A 11 -15.24 9.29 4.29
CA LEU A 11 -14.13 9.29 5.23
C LEU A 11 -13.77 7.87 5.64
N ALA A 12 -14.75 7.03 5.80
CA ALA A 12 -14.50 5.65 6.17
C ALA A 12 -13.72 4.93 5.10
N LEU A 13 -13.98 5.20 3.84
CA LEU A 13 -13.24 4.57 2.77
C LEU A 13 -11.79 5.00 2.77
N ALA A 14 -11.53 6.25 3.06
CA ALA A 14 -10.17 6.73 3.10
C ALA A 14 -9.36 6.02 4.17
N ALA A 15 -9.99 5.57 5.22
CA ALA A 15 -9.29 4.90 6.30
C ALA A 15 -8.86 3.48 5.96
N CYS A 16 -9.28 2.95 4.82
CA CYS A 16 -8.94 1.58 4.45
C CYS A 16 -7.57 1.43 3.83
N GLU A 17 -6.90 2.52 3.58
CA GLU A 17 -5.57 2.41 2.99
C GLU A 17 -4.59 1.85 3.97
N SER A 18 -3.84 0.86 3.55
CA SER A 18 -2.94 0.14 4.43
C SER A 18 -1.48 0.51 4.25
N THR A 19 -1.12 1.11 3.13
CA THR A 19 0.25 1.54 2.92
C THR A 19 0.27 3.00 2.56
N ASN A 20 1.33 3.67 2.91
CA ASN A 20 1.50 5.05 2.49
C ASN A 20 2.97 5.34 2.24
N SER A 21 3.22 6.29 1.37
CA SER A 21 4.55 6.57 0.89
C SER A 21 5.50 7.06 1.98
N SER A 22 4.98 7.53 3.10
CA SER A 22 5.84 8.03 4.16
C SER A 22 6.61 6.93 4.87
N ASP A 23 6.18 5.67 4.70
CA ASP A 23 6.86 4.53 5.30
C ASP A 23 7.92 3.93 4.37
N TRP A 24 8.11 4.51 3.20
CA TRP A 24 9.00 3.96 2.20
C TRP A 24 10.01 5.00 1.75
N THR A 25 11.14 4.52 1.27
CA THR A 25 12.17 5.39 0.69
C THR A 25 12.50 4.90 -0.71
N GLY A 26 12.92 5.84 -1.57
CA GLY A 26 13.28 5.51 -2.92
C GLY A 26 12.55 6.38 -3.92
N GLY A 27 12.16 5.77 -5.03
CA GLY A 27 11.32 6.48 -5.99
C GLY A 27 12.05 7.14 -7.14
N ALA A 28 13.27 6.72 -7.41
CA ALA A 28 14.02 7.32 -8.51
C ALA A 28 13.45 6.93 -9.87
N THR A 29 12.84 5.77 -9.97
CA THR A 29 12.38 5.26 -11.26
C THR A 29 10.87 5.14 -11.38
N THR A 30 10.20 4.74 -10.32
CA THR A 30 8.76 4.48 -10.38
C THR A 30 8.04 5.26 -9.30
N PRO A 31 7.02 6.04 -9.63
CA PRO A 31 6.22 6.71 -8.60
C PRO A 31 5.60 5.71 -7.63
N PHE A 32 5.51 6.10 -6.38
CA PHE A 32 5.03 5.18 -5.35
C PHE A 32 3.65 4.62 -5.67
N LYS A 33 2.72 5.46 -6.08
CA LYS A 33 1.36 5.01 -6.36
C LYS A 33 1.31 3.97 -7.46
N GLN A 34 2.16 4.14 -8.47
CA GLN A 34 2.20 3.18 -9.55
C GLN A 34 2.81 1.86 -9.08
N ALA A 35 3.88 1.94 -8.31
CA ALA A 35 4.50 0.73 -7.76
C ALA A 35 3.53 0.00 -6.85
N GLU A 36 2.85 0.74 -6.00
CA GLU A 36 1.89 0.16 -5.08
C GLU A 36 0.78 -0.56 -5.83
N ARG A 37 0.27 0.04 -6.88
CA ARG A 37 -0.80 -0.58 -7.66
C ARG A 37 -0.33 -1.85 -8.34
N SER A 38 0.84 -1.81 -8.96
CA SER A 38 1.37 -2.98 -9.66
C SER A 38 1.64 -4.13 -8.71
N CYS A 39 2.28 -3.84 -7.59
CA CYS A 39 2.60 -4.88 -6.63
C CYS A 39 1.35 -5.39 -5.92
N GLY A 40 0.38 -4.52 -5.69
CA GLY A 40 -0.89 -4.92 -5.12
C GLY A 40 -1.65 -5.87 -6.02
N ASP A 41 -1.62 -5.62 -7.32
CA ASP A 41 -2.29 -6.51 -8.26
C ASP A 41 -1.67 -7.90 -8.26
N LEU A 42 -0.35 -7.96 -8.24
CA LEU A 42 0.34 -9.24 -8.21
C LEU A 42 0.14 -9.96 -6.89
N LEU A 43 -0.09 -9.21 -5.84
CA LEU A 43 -0.30 -9.79 -4.52
C LEU A 43 -1.51 -10.72 -4.50
N GLN A 44 -2.44 -10.52 -5.41
CA GLN A 44 -3.64 -11.37 -5.43
C GLN A 44 -3.32 -12.82 -5.76
N SER A 45 -2.18 -13.08 -6.36
CA SER A 45 -1.78 -14.47 -6.63
C SER A 45 -1.08 -15.12 -5.44
N VAL A 46 -0.75 -14.38 -4.42
CA VAL A 46 -0.10 -14.95 -3.24
C VAL A 46 -1.17 -15.45 -2.29
N LYS A 47 -1.19 -16.75 -2.06
CA LYS A 47 -2.26 -17.36 -1.29
C LYS A 47 -1.97 -17.46 0.20
N LEU A 48 -0.71 -17.59 0.57
CA LEU A 48 -0.35 -17.71 1.96
C LEU A 48 -0.19 -16.34 2.58
N GLU A 49 -0.95 -16.12 3.64
CA GLU A 49 -0.94 -14.83 4.32
C GLU A 49 0.46 -14.46 4.78
N ALA A 50 1.21 -15.44 5.25
CA ALA A 50 2.55 -15.18 5.78
C ALA A 50 3.51 -14.69 4.69
N ASP A 51 3.25 -15.03 3.44
CA ASP A 51 4.13 -14.66 2.34
C ASP A 51 3.77 -13.34 1.70
N ARG A 52 2.59 -12.82 1.97
CA ARG A 52 2.10 -11.65 1.26
C ARG A 52 2.94 -10.42 1.52
N ARG A 53 3.30 -10.21 2.77
CA ARG A 53 4.09 -9.05 3.14
C ARG A 53 5.48 -9.09 2.50
N ASP A 54 6.13 -10.24 2.58
CA ASP A 54 7.46 -10.39 1.99
C ASP A 54 7.40 -10.23 0.48
N PHE A 55 6.37 -10.76 -0.14
CA PHE A 55 6.21 -10.62 -1.57
C PHE A 55 6.04 -9.15 -1.95
N PHE A 56 5.20 -8.44 -1.22
CA PHE A 56 4.95 -7.04 -1.53
C PHE A 56 6.21 -6.20 -1.37
N VAL A 57 6.93 -6.43 -0.29
CA VAL A 57 8.17 -5.69 -0.05
C VAL A 57 9.18 -5.97 -1.15
N GLY A 58 9.32 -7.23 -1.55
CA GLY A 58 10.23 -7.58 -2.63
C GLY A 58 9.83 -6.97 -3.96
N CYS A 59 8.54 -6.97 -4.24
CA CYS A 59 8.03 -6.37 -5.47
C CYS A 59 8.32 -4.88 -5.51
N MET A 60 8.04 -4.19 -4.40
CA MET A 60 8.31 -2.77 -4.31
C MET A 60 9.79 -2.48 -4.47
N GLY A 61 10.64 -3.35 -3.89
CA GLY A 61 12.08 -3.20 -4.02
C GLY A 61 12.54 -3.27 -5.45
N ALA A 62 11.95 -4.14 -6.23
CA ALA A 62 12.28 -4.25 -7.66
C ALA A 62 11.93 -2.97 -8.41
N LEU A 63 11.00 -2.19 -7.90
CA LEU A 63 10.59 -0.95 -8.51
C LEU A 63 11.24 0.28 -7.87
N GLY A 64 12.19 0.05 -6.96
CA GLY A 64 12.97 1.13 -6.39
C GLY A 64 12.50 1.63 -5.04
N TRP A 65 11.61 0.91 -4.36
CA TRP A 65 11.09 1.35 -3.09
C TRP A 65 11.45 0.37 -1.98
N THR A 66 11.93 0.91 -0.86
CA THR A 66 12.33 0.12 0.29
C THR A 66 11.64 0.65 1.54
N PRO A 67 11.19 -0.23 2.45
CA PRO A 67 10.60 0.26 3.69
C PRO A 67 11.64 1.00 4.51
N LYS A 68 11.22 2.05 5.20
CA LYS A 68 12.11 2.73 6.13
C LYS A 68 12.39 1.84 7.33
N PRO A 69 13.58 1.98 7.93
CA PRO A 69 13.88 1.20 9.14
C PRO A 69 12.82 1.45 10.20
N GLY A 70 12.32 0.38 10.77
CA GLY A 70 11.31 0.47 11.80
C GLY A 70 9.89 0.66 11.32
N ALA A 71 9.69 0.81 10.01
CA ALA A 71 8.34 0.95 9.48
C ALA A 71 7.59 -0.37 9.56
N SER A 72 6.31 -0.28 9.85
CA SER A 72 5.45 -1.45 9.92
C SER A 72 4.60 -1.49 8.67
N ILE A 73 4.87 -2.45 7.81
CA ILE A 73 4.16 -2.57 6.54
C ILE A 73 2.99 -3.51 6.73
N GLU A 74 1.80 -2.97 6.58
CA GLU A 74 0.57 -3.74 6.75
C GLU A 74 -0.21 -3.76 5.45
N LEU A 75 -0.72 -4.92 5.11
CA LEU A 75 -1.45 -5.10 3.86
C LEU A 75 -2.92 -5.39 4.09
#